data_a9a60cfbd1d26fc0f03b4cac1f3721b0
#
_entry.id   a9a60cfbd1d26fc0f03b4cac1f3721b0
#
_cell.length_a   1.000
_cell.length_b   1.000
_cell.length_c   1.000
_cell.angle_alpha   90.00
_cell.angle_beta   90.00
_cell.angle_gamma   90.00
#
_symmetry.space_group_name_H-M   'P 1'
#
loop_
_entity.id
_entity.type
_entity.pdbx_description
1 polymer ?
#
loop_
_entity_poly.entity_id
_entity_poly.type
_entity_poly.pdbx_seq_one_letter_code
_entity_poly.pdbx_strand_id
1 'polypeptide(L)'
;MQVSVETLEGLERKVTVSVPTEKVEEEVSSRLRNLARKVKIDGFRPGKVPFNVVKSRFSDSVREEVAREMVQSTLYEALQKNELVPAGYPHVEPLEIEPGKDFKYTAVFEVMPVFEIVELNQAPVELIQSEVTDKDVDNMIEKLREQNKEWHEVTHAVKKGDKVVIDFQGFLDDKPFQGGSAEGYELVIGSGSMIPGFEDGIVGGKIDKPFDIKVSFPEDYGHKDLAGKEATFKITIKKIMEGKLPALDEAFAEKFNIKEGGIESLKKDIRENMARELERRVNMMNREKLFDSLMSVNHVELPIALIDKEIEHLKHDMYHRLFGHEHKDDEKIPDFPRELFEEQAKRRVHLGLLFAEYVKKHEIVADNDKVNAMIDKFASAYESPDELRAWYQSSKEHMAEVEALVMEDMVADKIAEDAKLKYKNMDYDSV
;
A
#
# COMPACT_ATOMS: atom_id res chain seq x y z
N MET A 1 29.63 -17.03 31.15
CA MET A 1 28.34 -17.15 30.50
C MET A 1 28.33 -18.46 29.72
N GLN A 2 27.31 -19.28 29.93
CA GLN A 2 27.06 -20.49 29.15
C GLN A 2 25.83 -20.27 28.28
N VAL A 3 25.86 -20.74 27.05
CA VAL A 3 24.78 -20.58 26.07
C VAL A 3 24.45 -21.95 25.48
N SER A 4 23.18 -22.31 25.46
CA SER A 4 22.65 -23.49 24.78
C SER A 4 21.63 -23.03 23.74
N VAL A 5 21.78 -23.53 22.51
CA VAL A 5 20.88 -23.26 21.40
C VAL A 5 20.17 -24.54 21.03
N GLU A 6 18.85 -24.50 21.00
CA GLU A 6 17.98 -25.60 20.60
C GLU A 6 17.18 -25.15 19.36
N THR A 7 17.20 -25.99 18.33
CA THR A 7 16.34 -25.77 17.14
C THR A 7 15.00 -26.41 17.43
N LEU A 8 13.94 -25.60 17.31
CA LEU A 8 12.55 -26.05 17.41
C LEU A 8 11.99 -26.36 16.01
N GLU A 9 10.73 -26.06 15.75
CA GLU A 9 10.13 -26.29 14.43
C GLU A 9 10.52 -25.15 13.47
N GLY A 10 10.86 -25.51 12.24
CA GLY A 10 11.16 -24.55 11.17
C GLY A 10 12.28 -23.56 11.54
N LEU A 11 11.96 -22.27 11.48
CA LEU A 11 12.90 -21.18 11.78
C LEU A 11 13.03 -20.86 13.27
N GLU A 12 12.21 -21.47 14.13
CA GLU A 12 12.19 -21.16 15.55
C GLU A 12 13.43 -21.68 16.28
N ARG A 13 14.00 -20.84 17.12
CA ARG A 13 15.17 -21.15 17.95
C ARG A 13 14.89 -20.78 19.39
N LYS A 14 15.36 -21.65 20.28
CA LYS A 14 15.31 -21.43 21.72
C LYS A 14 16.74 -21.30 22.24
N VAL A 15 17.06 -20.12 22.77
CA VAL A 15 18.39 -19.84 23.34
C VAL A 15 18.26 -19.71 24.83
N THR A 16 18.95 -20.61 25.56
CA THR A 16 19.04 -20.57 27.02
C THR A 16 20.42 -20.02 27.41
N VAL A 17 20.41 -18.93 28.17
CA VAL A 17 21.63 -18.26 28.65
C VAL A 17 21.72 -18.42 30.18
N SER A 18 22.90 -18.85 30.67
CA SER A 18 23.22 -18.92 32.09
C SER A 18 24.37 -17.98 32.41
N VAL A 19 24.09 -17.00 33.28
CA VAL A 19 25.07 -16.03 33.78
C VAL A 19 25.48 -16.42 35.20
N PRO A 20 26.80 -16.57 35.50
CA PRO A 20 27.28 -16.96 36.82
C PRO A 20 26.86 -15.97 37.90
N THR A 21 26.52 -16.51 39.09
CA THR A 21 26.04 -15.72 40.24
C THR A 21 27.02 -14.64 40.66
N GLU A 22 28.33 -14.86 40.53
CA GLU A 22 29.35 -13.88 40.89
C GLU A 22 29.18 -12.57 40.08
N LYS A 23 28.90 -12.70 38.78
CA LYS A 23 28.74 -11.56 37.87
C LYS A 23 27.46 -10.80 38.18
N VAL A 24 26.40 -11.53 38.51
CA VAL A 24 25.11 -10.94 38.90
C VAL A 24 25.23 -10.15 40.23
N GLU A 25 25.82 -10.77 41.26
CA GLU A 25 25.98 -10.15 42.59
C GLU A 25 26.94 -8.95 42.56
N GLU A 26 27.96 -8.97 41.67
CA GLU A 26 28.87 -7.83 41.47
C GLU A 26 28.09 -6.63 40.92
N GLU A 27 27.26 -6.83 39.88
CA GLU A 27 26.48 -5.75 39.27
C GLU A 27 25.39 -5.22 40.21
N VAL A 28 24.66 -6.12 40.89
CA VAL A 28 23.69 -5.75 41.92
C VAL A 28 24.32 -4.91 43.05
N SER A 29 25.50 -5.34 43.52
CA SER A 29 26.23 -4.61 44.58
C SER A 29 26.70 -3.23 44.08
N SER A 30 27.18 -3.15 42.84
CA SER A 30 27.58 -1.89 42.19
C SER A 30 26.42 -0.92 42.10
N ARG A 31 25.27 -1.40 41.64
CA ARG A 31 24.05 -0.61 41.46
C ARG A 31 23.50 -0.14 42.83
N LEU A 32 23.47 -0.99 43.83
CA LEU A 32 23.05 -0.63 45.21
C LEU A 32 23.98 0.43 45.82
N ARG A 33 25.31 0.36 45.58
CA ARG A 33 26.25 1.40 46.06
C ARG A 33 25.99 2.75 45.37
N ASN A 34 25.68 2.73 44.09
CA ASN A 34 25.33 3.96 43.36
C ASN A 34 24.00 4.53 43.82
N LEU A 35 23.00 3.68 44.07
CA LEU A 35 21.71 4.08 44.65
C LEU A 35 21.86 4.71 46.04
N ALA A 36 22.71 4.12 46.90
CA ALA A 36 22.98 4.64 48.26
C ALA A 36 23.47 6.11 48.29
N ARG A 37 24.13 6.55 47.21
CA ARG A 37 24.60 7.93 47.03
C ARG A 37 23.52 8.92 46.63
N LYS A 38 22.43 8.41 46.01
CA LYS A 38 21.39 9.26 45.38
C LYS A 38 20.05 9.18 46.09
N VAL A 39 19.74 8.06 46.75
CA VAL A 39 18.42 7.81 47.36
C VAL A 39 18.15 8.73 48.55
N LYS A 40 16.91 9.17 48.66
CA LYS A 40 16.37 9.87 49.83
C LYS A 40 15.51 8.87 50.62
N ILE A 41 15.88 8.65 51.88
CA ILE A 41 15.13 7.79 52.81
C ILE A 41 14.87 8.61 54.08
N ASP A 42 13.64 8.56 54.56
CA ASP A 42 13.27 9.26 55.79
C ASP A 42 14.13 8.79 56.97
N GLY A 43 14.63 9.75 57.76
CA GLY A 43 15.55 9.48 58.86
C GLY A 43 17.04 9.50 58.48
N PHE A 44 17.38 9.66 57.19
CA PHE A 44 18.78 9.74 56.75
C PHE A 44 19.04 10.98 55.87
N ARG A 45 20.21 11.58 56.04
CA ARG A 45 20.66 12.66 55.14
C ARG A 45 20.96 12.10 53.76
N PRO A 46 20.50 12.75 52.67
CA PRO A 46 20.80 12.33 51.30
C PRO A 46 22.29 12.05 51.07
N GLY A 47 22.62 10.90 50.48
CA GLY A 47 24.01 10.45 50.26
C GLY A 47 24.75 9.89 51.47
N LYS A 48 24.10 9.77 52.65
CA LYS A 48 24.65 9.18 53.87
C LYS A 48 23.83 8.01 54.39
N VAL A 49 23.01 7.39 53.56
CA VAL A 49 22.24 6.20 53.88
C VAL A 49 23.18 4.99 54.02
N PRO A 50 23.17 4.25 55.14
CA PRO A 50 23.99 3.04 55.26
C PRO A 50 23.65 2.01 54.18
N PHE A 51 24.68 1.36 53.60
CA PHE A 51 24.52 0.39 52.53
C PHE A 51 23.53 -0.76 52.88
N ASN A 52 23.58 -1.26 54.11
CA ASN A 52 22.69 -2.32 54.59
C ASN A 52 21.20 -1.92 54.56
N VAL A 53 20.87 -0.66 54.79
CA VAL A 53 19.50 -0.14 54.74
C VAL A 53 19.03 -0.08 53.29
N VAL A 54 19.88 0.39 52.39
CA VAL A 54 19.58 0.40 50.95
C VAL A 54 19.43 -1.02 50.44
N LYS A 55 20.34 -1.91 50.81
CA LYS A 55 20.29 -3.34 50.39
C LYS A 55 18.99 -4.00 50.86
N SER A 56 18.59 -3.86 52.13
CA SER A 56 17.36 -4.47 52.65
C SER A 56 16.08 -3.94 52.01
N ARG A 57 16.11 -2.69 51.51
CA ARG A 57 14.90 -2.05 50.99
C ARG A 57 14.77 -2.11 49.49
N PHE A 58 15.88 -2.18 48.76
CA PHE A 58 15.90 -2.04 47.31
C PHE A 58 16.56 -3.24 46.58
N SER A 59 16.99 -4.27 47.31
CA SER A 59 17.71 -5.40 46.73
C SER A 59 16.90 -6.07 45.60
N ASP A 60 15.60 -6.32 45.80
CA ASP A 60 14.76 -7.05 44.84
C ASP A 60 14.51 -6.21 43.59
N SER A 61 14.15 -4.94 43.77
CA SER A 61 13.90 -4.06 42.59
C SER A 61 15.18 -3.80 41.77
N VAL A 62 16.33 -3.64 42.44
CA VAL A 62 17.63 -3.47 41.77
C VAL A 62 18.03 -4.79 41.07
N ARG A 63 17.74 -5.93 41.67
CA ARG A 63 18.02 -7.24 41.08
C ARG A 63 17.22 -7.46 39.81
N GLU A 64 15.93 -7.12 39.79
CA GLU A 64 15.09 -7.16 38.61
C GLU A 64 15.57 -6.20 37.50
N GLU A 65 16.01 -4.98 37.86
CA GLU A 65 16.58 -4.03 36.91
C GLU A 65 17.86 -4.56 36.27
N VAL A 66 18.79 -5.09 37.10
CA VAL A 66 20.03 -5.73 36.67
C VAL A 66 19.74 -6.94 35.77
N ALA A 67 18.74 -7.77 36.11
CA ALA A 67 18.36 -8.91 35.27
C ALA A 67 17.95 -8.47 33.87
N ARG A 68 17.10 -7.44 33.76
CA ARG A 68 16.64 -6.90 32.45
C ARG A 68 17.80 -6.37 31.61
N GLU A 69 18.71 -5.61 32.22
CA GLU A 69 19.90 -5.10 31.52
C GLU A 69 20.85 -6.24 31.10
N MET A 70 21.03 -7.24 31.98
CA MET A 70 21.85 -8.41 31.67
C MET A 70 21.27 -9.23 30.53
N VAL A 71 19.95 -9.43 30.47
CA VAL A 71 19.30 -10.12 29.33
C VAL A 71 19.68 -9.43 28.04
N GLN A 72 19.50 -8.10 27.95
CA GLN A 72 19.77 -7.36 26.72
C GLN A 72 21.22 -7.52 26.26
N SER A 73 22.20 -7.37 27.16
CA SER A 73 23.61 -7.44 26.81
C SER A 73 24.09 -8.85 26.52
N THR A 74 23.65 -9.83 27.33
CA THR A 74 24.12 -11.23 27.17
C THR A 74 23.40 -11.98 26.05
N LEU A 75 22.14 -11.62 25.75
CA LEU A 75 21.44 -12.17 24.60
C LEU A 75 22.12 -11.74 23.29
N TYR A 76 22.45 -10.45 23.17
CA TYR A 76 23.18 -9.94 21.99
C TYR A 76 24.52 -10.68 21.79
N GLU A 77 25.29 -10.86 22.88
CA GLU A 77 26.54 -11.62 22.85
C GLU A 77 26.32 -13.10 22.45
N ALA A 78 25.24 -13.72 22.96
CA ALA A 78 24.89 -15.10 22.64
C ALA A 78 24.51 -15.26 21.16
N LEU A 79 23.73 -14.33 20.62
CA LEU A 79 23.31 -14.31 19.20
C LEU A 79 24.51 -14.16 18.28
N GLN A 80 25.41 -13.20 18.56
CA GLN A 80 26.63 -13.01 17.77
C GLN A 80 27.55 -14.24 17.78
N LYS A 81 27.78 -14.84 18.94
CA LYS A 81 28.67 -16.02 19.07
C LYS A 81 28.14 -17.26 18.34
N ASN A 82 26.84 -17.37 18.17
CA ASN A 82 26.21 -18.48 17.49
C ASN A 82 25.74 -18.15 16.06
N GLU A 83 26.15 -17.00 15.52
CA GLU A 83 25.79 -16.53 14.16
C GLU A 83 24.27 -16.54 13.90
N LEU A 84 23.47 -16.28 14.93
CA LEU A 84 22.02 -16.24 14.84
C LEU A 84 21.55 -14.81 14.54
N VAL A 85 20.76 -14.66 13.49
CA VAL A 85 20.14 -13.39 13.10
C VAL A 85 18.64 -13.50 13.34
N PRO A 86 18.08 -12.86 14.38
CA PRO A 86 16.65 -12.89 14.63
C PRO A 86 15.87 -12.17 13.53
N ALA A 87 14.76 -12.75 13.11
CA ALA A 87 13.83 -12.13 12.15
C ALA A 87 12.89 -11.10 12.81
N GLY A 88 12.75 -11.18 14.13
CA GLY A 88 11.95 -10.28 14.94
C GLY A 88 12.52 -10.12 16.34
N TYR A 89 11.76 -9.44 17.22
CA TYR A 89 12.18 -9.29 18.62
C TYR A 89 12.08 -10.64 19.36
N PRO A 90 13.19 -11.13 20.00
CA PRO A 90 13.14 -12.33 20.80
C PRO A 90 12.13 -12.21 21.95
N HIS A 91 11.29 -13.22 22.09
CA HIS A 91 10.43 -13.35 23.26
C HIS A 91 11.23 -13.97 24.41
N VAL A 92 11.40 -13.22 25.47
CA VAL A 92 12.10 -13.67 26.69
C VAL A 92 11.06 -14.17 27.68
N GLU A 93 11.20 -15.44 28.11
CA GLU A 93 10.35 -16.01 29.16
C GLU A 93 10.45 -15.20 30.48
N PRO A 94 9.44 -15.25 31.36
CA PRO A 94 9.50 -14.54 32.64
C PRO A 94 10.80 -14.81 33.40
N LEU A 95 11.43 -13.74 33.90
CA LEU A 95 12.72 -13.81 34.54
C LEU A 95 12.58 -14.22 36.02
N GLU A 96 13.24 -15.30 36.40
CA GLU A 96 13.39 -15.67 37.80
C GLU A 96 14.85 -15.46 38.22
N ILE A 97 15.09 -14.50 39.13
CA ILE A 97 16.43 -14.20 39.63
C ILE A 97 16.48 -14.38 41.13
N GLU A 98 17.14 -15.49 41.57
CA GLU A 98 17.27 -15.83 42.95
C GLU A 98 18.65 -15.42 43.51
N PRO A 99 18.73 -14.90 44.74
CA PRO A 99 20.01 -14.58 45.39
C PRO A 99 20.92 -15.84 45.52
N GLY A 100 22.16 -15.71 45.07
CA GLY A 100 23.17 -16.77 45.21
C GLY A 100 23.03 -17.94 44.21
N LYS A 101 22.14 -17.86 43.26
CA LYS A 101 22.03 -18.81 42.16
C LYS A 101 22.43 -18.16 40.81
N ASP A 102 22.88 -19.01 39.89
CA ASP A 102 23.12 -18.54 38.52
C ASP A 102 21.82 -17.99 37.90
N PHE A 103 21.93 -16.87 37.25
CA PHE A 103 20.81 -16.29 36.54
C PHE A 103 20.63 -16.96 35.19
N LYS A 104 19.49 -17.63 35.02
CA LYS A 104 19.12 -18.31 33.77
C LYS A 104 17.88 -17.66 33.17
N TYR A 105 17.91 -17.51 31.86
CA TYR A 105 16.74 -17.08 31.10
C TYR A 105 16.70 -17.77 29.75
N THR A 106 15.53 -17.81 29.16
CA THR A 106 15.27 -18.40 27.83
C THR A 106 14.68 -17.36 26.93
N ALA A 107 15.21 -17.29 25.71
CA ALA A 107 14.67 -16.48 24.65
C ALA A 107 14.25 -17.35 23.47
N VAL A 108 13.04 -17.14 22.96
CA VAL A 108 12.49 -17.85 21.80
C VAL A 108 12.26 -16.82 20.69
N PHE A 109 12.71 -17.14 19.50
CA PHE A 109 12.61 -16.27 18.32
C PHE A 109 12.80 -17.07 17.05
N GLU A 110 12.31 -16.53 15.93
CA GLU A 110 12.60 -17.04 14.60
C GLU A 110 13.89 -16.41 14.06
N VAL A 111 14.68 -17.22 13.34
CA VAL A 111 15.88 -16.74 12.64
C VAL A 111 15.55 -16.40 11.18
N MET A 112 16.37 -15.55 10.58
CA MET A 112 16.32 -15.33 9.15
C MET A 112 16.62 -16.64 8.41
N PRO A 113 15.83 -16.97 7.37
CA PRO A 113 16.07 -18.16 6.58
C PRO A 113 17.39 -18.07 5.82
N VAL A 114 18.12 -19.18 5.77
CA VAL A 114 19.34 -19.30 4.96
C VAL A 114 19.01 -20.17 3.75
N PHE A 115 19.10 -19.60 2.57
CA PHE A 115 18.80 -20.26 1.31
C PHE A 115 19.71 -19.74 0.18
N GLU A 116 19.85 -20.53 -0.86
CA GLU A 116 20.51 -20.09 -2.09
C GLU A 116 19.45 -19.73 -3.13
N ILE A 117 19.59 -18.55 -3.74
CA ILE A 117 18.63 -18.10 -4.74
C ILE A 117 18.79 -18.85 -6.06
N VAL A 118 17.69 -19.38 -6.57
CA VAL A 118 17.56 -20.02 -7.89
C VAL A 118 17.20 -18.95 -8.91
N GLU A 119 18.02 -18.78 -9.92
CA GLU A 119 17.82 -17.81 -11.00
C GLU A 119 16.85 -18.33 -12.08
N LEU A 120 16.22 -17.43 -12.81
CA LEU A 120 15.24 -17.73 -13.87
C LEU A 120 15.84 -18.23 -15.20
N ASN A 121 17.15 -18.48 -15.26
CA ASN A 121 17.90 -18.80 -16.46
C ASN A 121 17.38 -20.03 -17.25
N GLN A 122 16.54 -20.87 -16.63
CA GLN A 122 15.98 -22.06 -17.26
C GLN A 122 14.46 -22.00 -17.48
N ALA A 123 13.73 -21.18 -16.74
CA ALA A 123 12.29 -21.04 -16.85
C ALA A 123 11.93 -19.91 -17.84
N PRO A 124 11.13 -20.18 -18.89
CA PRO A 124 10.68 -19.12 -19.79
C PRO A 124 9.68 -18.22 -19.06
N VAL A 125 9.97 -16.90 -18.98
CA VAL A 125 9.04 -15.90 -18.48
C VAL A 125 8.32 -15.24 -19.64
N GLU A 126 6.98 -15.27 -19.62
CA GLU A 126 6.15 -14.63 -20.63
C GLU A 126 5.84 -13.19 -20.24
N LEU A 127 6.52 -12.25 -20.89
CA LEU A 127 6.31 -10.81 -20.73
C LEU A 127 5.29 -10.29 -21.75
N ILE A 128 4.69 -9.15 -21.43
CA ILE A 128 3.74 -8.46 -22.29
C ILE A 128 4.49 -7.47 -23.16
N GLN A 129 4.09 -7.38 -24.43
CA GLN A 129 4.46 -6.31 -25.33
C GLN A 129 3.18 -5.73 -25.94
N SER A 130 3.08 -4.41 -26.01
CA SER A 130 1.95 -3.70 -26.61
C SER A 130 2.43 -2.40 -27.22
N GLU A 131 1.74 -1.98 -28.29
CA GLU A 131 2.01 -0.73 -29.00
C GLU A 131 0.72 0.05 -29.20
N VAL A 132 0.81 1.37 -29.21
CA VAL A 132 -0.32 2.25 -29.53
C VAL A 132 -0.50 2.30 -31.03
N THR A 133 -1.63 1.81 -31.52
CA THR A 133 -1.97 1.83 -32.93
C THR A 133 -2.72 3.13 -33.33
N ASP A 134 -2.81 3.41 -34.63
CA ASP A 134 -3.62 4.53 -35.15
C ASP A 134 -5.09 4.42 -34.73
N LYS A 135 -5.60 3.19 -34.71
CA LYS A 135 -6.97 2.91 -34.25
C LYS A 135 -7.19 3.32 -32.78
N ASP A 136 -6.22 3.08 -31.91
CA ASP A 136 -6.33 3.44 -30.50
C ASP A 136 -6.35 4.96 -30.33
N VAL A 137 -5.52 5.67 -31.08
CA VAL A 137 -5.52 7.15 -31.13
C VAL A 137 -6.86 7.68 -31.63
N ASP A 138 -7.39 7.12 -32.73
CA ASP A 138 -8.68 7.54 -33.28
C ASP A 138 -9.83 7.25 -32.28
N ASN A 139 -9.81 6.10 -31.60
CA ASN A 139 -10.76 5.77 -30.53
C ASN A 139 -10.67 6.78 -29.37
N MET A 140 -9.47 7.18 -28.98
CA MET A 140 -9.28 8.18 -27.91
C MET A 140 -9.82 9.54 -28.33
N ILE A 141 -9.60 9.93 -29.59
CA ILE A 141 -10.15 11.18 -30.14
C ILE A 141 -11.68 11.15 -30.11
N GLU A 142 -12.29 10.03 -30.52
CA GLU A 142 -13.75 9.92 -30.44
C GLU A 142 -14.26 9.99 -28.99
N LYS A 143 -13.58 9.37 -28.04
CA LYS A 143 -13.90 9.53 -26.60
C LYS A 143 -13.81 10.99 -26.17
N LEU A 144 -12.76 11.72 -26.59
CA LEU A 144 -12.62 13.15 -26.30
C LEU A 144 -13.71 13.99 -26.95
N ARG A 145 -14.13 13.66 -28.18
CA ARG A 145 -15.26 14.33 -28.85
C ARG A 145 -16.57 14.08 -28.12
N GLU A 146 -16.82 12.84 -27.68
CA GLU A 146 -17.99 12.46 -26.89
C GLU A 146 -18.08 13.27 -25.59
N GLN A 147 -16.94 13.45 -24.89
CA GLN A 147 -16.85 14.23 -23.64
C GLN A 147 -17.05 15.74 -23.86
N ASN A 148 -16.72 16.24 -25.06
CA ASN A 148 -16.81 17.64 -25.44
C ASN A 148 -18.00 17.95 -26.33
N LYS A 149 -19.07 17.13 -26.32
CA LYS A 149 -20.30 17.38 -27.06
C LYS A 149 -20.88 18.77 -26.74
N GLU A 150 -21.33 19.44 -27.78
CA GLU A 150 -22.10 20.67 -27.66
C GLU A 150 -23.59 20.33 -27.56
N TRP A 151 -24.23 20.82 -26.52
CA TRP A 151 -25.63 20.52 -26.25
C TRP A 151 -26.54 21.63 -26.75
N HIS A 152 -27.46 21.28 -27.65
CA HIS A 152 -28.42 22.22 -28.25
C HIS A 152 -29.85 21.87 -27.81
N GLU A 153 -30.64 22.84 -27.33
CA GLU A 153 -32.02 22.61 -26.95
C GLU A 153 -32.86 22.22 -28.17
N VAL A 154 -33.66 21.19 -27.98
CA VAL A 154 -34.54 20.60 -29.00
C VAL A 154 -35.93 20.34 -28.43
N THR A 155 -36.94 20.21 -29.33
CA THR A 155 -38.34 19.98 -28.94
C THR A 155 -38.89 18.61 -29.36
N HIS A 156 -38.07 17.76 -29.94
CA HIS A 156 -38.49 16.40 -30.27
C HIS A 156 -38.66 15.52 -29.01
N ALA A 157 -39.25 14.34 -29.16
CA ALA A 157 -39.31 13.37 -28.09
C ALA A 157 -37.90 12.82 -27.77
N VAL A 158 -37.62 12.54 -26.49
CA VAL A 158 -36.33 12.08 -25.98
C VAL A 158 -35.82 10.87 -26.74
N LYS A 159 -34.59 10.90 -27.17
CA LYS A 159 -33.85 9.81 -27.81
C LYS A 159 -32.68 9.37 -26.94
N LYS A 160 -32.17 8.17 -27.21
CA LYS A 160 -30.91 7.72 -26.61
C LYS A 160 -29.77 8.60 -27.07
N GLY A 161 -28.96 9.06 -26.12
CA GLY A 161 -27.86 10.02 -26.35
C GLY A 161 -28.24 11.48 -26.10
N ASP A 162 -29.53 11.80 -25.92
CA ASP A 162 -29.94 13.14 -25.52
C ASP A 162 -29.62 13.40 -24.05
N LYS A 163 -29.32 14.66 -23.70
CA LYS A 163 -29.22 15.14 -22.34
C LYS A 163 -30.57 15.77 -21.94
N VAL A 164 -31.16 15.32 -20.88
CA VAL A 164 -32.42 15.83 -20.38
C VAL A 164 -32.24 16.50 -19.02
N VAL A 165 -33.02 17.54 -18.78
CA VAL A 165 -33.21 18.10 -17.45
C VAL A 165 -34.57 17.67 -16.96
N ILE A 166 -34.62 16.91 -15.87
CA ILE A 166 -35.81 16.26 -15.33
C ILE A 166 -36.05 16.62 -13.89
N ASP A 167 -37.35 16.69 -13.53
CA ASP A 167 -37.77 16.53 -12.15
C ASP A 167 -38.32 15.10 -12.02
N PHE A 168 -37.94 14.43 -10.97
CA PHE A 168 -38.48 13.10 -10.70
C PHE A 168 -38.80 12.91 -9.21
N GLN A 169 -39.82 12.07 -8.96
CA GLN A 169 -40.20 11.64 -7.62
C GLN A 169 -40.50 10.15 -7.63
N GLY A 170 -39.76 9.40 -6.81
CA GLY A 170 -39.92 7.96 -6.65
C GLY A 170 -40.89 7.57 -5.54
N PHE A 171 -41.68 6.55 -5.80
CA PHE A 171 -42.67 5.97 -4.89
C PHE A 171 -42.43 4.49 -4.76
N LEU A 172 -42.47 3.99 -3.53
CA LEU A 172 -42.53 2.58 -3.20
C LEU A 172 -43.87 2.31 -2.52
N ASP A 173 -44.70 1.41 -3.09
CA ASP A 173 -46.04 1.14 -2.59
C ASP A 173 -46.85 2.44 -2.39
N ASP A 174 -46.86 3.31 -3.38
CA ASP A 174 -47.52 4.64 -3.41
C ASP A 174 -47.03 5.66 -2.34
N LYS A 175 -45.91 5.39 -1.66
CA LYS A 175 -45.30 6.28 -0.67
C LYS A 175 -43.97 6.80 -1.20
N PRO A 176 -43.73 8.14 -1.11
CA PRO A 176 -42.42 8.69 -1.50
C PRO A 176 -41.33 8.17 -0.54
N PHE A 177 -40.18 7.83 -1.04
CA PHE A 177 -39.04 7.38 -0.24
C PHE A 177 -37.91 8.41 -0.23
N GLN A 178 -37.11 8.40 0.81
CA GLN A 178 -36.01 9.34 1.00
C GLN A 178 -34.90 9.09 -0.04
N GLY A 179 -34.43 10.15 -0.70
CA GLY A 179 -33.42 10.09 -1.78
C GLY A 179 -34.00 9.73 -3.15
N GLY A 180 -35.32 9.48 -3.25
CA GLY A 180 -35.99 9.15 -4.52
C GLY A 180 -36.46 10.35 -5.34
N SER A 181 -36.16 11.60 -4.97
CA SER A 181 -36.62 12.80 -5.68
C SER A 181 -35.50 13.79 -5.95
N ALA A 182 -35.55 14.43 -7.11
CA ALA A 182 -34.71 15.55 -7.45
C ALA A 182 -35.44 16.48 -8.44
N GLU A 183 -35.07 17.75 -8.40
CA GLU A 183 -35.56 18.78 -9.33
C GLU A 183 -34.38 19.31 -10.15
N GLY A 184 -34.60 19.53 -11.47
CA GLY A 184 -33.57 20.04 -12.36
C GLY A 184 -32.37 19.10 -12.56
N TYR A 185 -32.56 17.80 -12.40
CA TYR A 185 -31.51 16.83 -12.54
C TYR A 185 -31.10 16.64 -14.00
N GLU A 186 -29.81 16.82 -14.30
CA GLU A 186 -29.26 16.61 -15.65
C GLU A 186 -28.86 15.14 -15.84
N LEU A 187 -29.38 14.52 -16.88
CA LEU A 187 -29.16 13.12 -17.21
C LEU A 187 -28.91 12.93 -18.70
N VAL A 188 -27.86 12.20 -19.05
CA VAL A 188 -27.63 11.75 -20.45
C VAL A 188 -28.26 10.36 -20.60
N ILE A 189 -29.20 10.23 -21.53
CA ILE A 189 -29.96 8.99 -21.75
C ILE A 189 -29.07 7.93 -22.40
N GLY A 190 -28.87 6.83 -21.73
CA GLY A 190 -27.98 5.74 -22.14
C GLY A 190 -26.58 5.83 -21.53
N SER A 191 -26.38 6.72 -20.54
CA SER A 191 -25.11 6.83 -19.77
C SER A 191 -24.90 5.68 -18.78
N GLY A 192 -25.99 5.03 -18.33
CA GLY A 192 -25.93 4.03 -17.26
C GLY A 192 -25.73 4.62 -15.86
N SER A 193 -25.96 5.93 -15.69
CA SER A 193 -25.79 6.64 -14.41
C SER A 193 -26.91 6.35 -13.42
N MET A 194 -28.05 5.88 -13.92
CA MET A 194 -29.24 5.58 -13.12
C MET A 194 -29.47 4.07 -13.05
N ILE A 195 -30.37 3.65 -12.15
CA ILE A 195 -30.75 2.25 -12.03
C ILE A 195 -31.28 1.68 -13.35
N PRO A 196 -31.05 0.38 -13.62
CA PRO A 196 -31.46 -0.25 -14.87
C PRO A 196 -32.94 -0.01 -15.19
N GLY A 197 -33.22 0.37 -16.46
CA GLY A 197 -34.58 0.66 -16.92
C GLY A 197 -35.05 2.10 -16.71
N PHE A 198 -34.40 2.89 -15.87
CA PHE A 198 -34.79 4.27 -15.61
C PHE A 198 -34.61 5.16 -16.86
N GLU A 199 -33.43 5.12 -17.44
CA GLU A 199 -33.09 5.92 -18.63
C GLU A 199 -33.89 5.45 -19.86
N ASP A 200 -34.05 4.13 -20.04
CA ASP A 200 -34.85 3.57 -21.11
C ASP A 200 -36.34 3.96 -21.01
N GLY A 201 -36.85 4.07 -19.78
CA GLY A 201 -38.23 4.51 -19.52
C GLY A 201 -38.50 5.96 -19.88
N ILE A 202 -37.46 6.81 -19.98
CA ILE A 202 -37.57 8.23 -20.36
C ILE A 202 -37.61 8.40 -21.88
N VAL A 203 -37.09 7.43 -22.66
CA VAL A 203 -37.07 7.50 -24.12
C VAL A 203 -38.50 7.68 -24.66
N GLY A 204 -38.69 8.63 -25.57
CA GLY A 204 -40.00 8.97 -26.13
C GLY A 204 -40.81 9.99 -25.31
N GLY A 205 -40.32 10.36 -24.12
CA GLY A 205 -40.92 11.42 -23.31
C GLY A 205 -40.87 12.78 -24.00
N LYS A 206 -41.75 13.69 -23.59
CA LYS A 206 -41.89 15.07 -24.17
C LYS A 206 -41.82 16.11 -23.05
N ILE A 207 -41.33 17.30 -23.41
CA ILE A 207 -41.24 18.41 -22.49
C ILE A 207 -42.61 18.73 -21.86
N ASP A 208 -42.61 19.02 -20.57
CA ASP A 208 -43.77 19.42 -19.75
C ASP A 208 -44.94 18.45 -19.76
N LYS A 209 -44.72 17.17 -20.14
CA LYS A 209 -45.71 16.11 -20.02
C LYS A 209 -45.25 15.12 -18.97
N PRO A 210 -45.86 15.12 -17.75
CA PRO A 210 -45.55 14.15 -16.72
C PRO A 210 -45.94 12.75 -17.17
N PHE A 211 -45.12 11.76 -16.81
CA PHE A 211 -45.39 10.33 -17.04
C PHE A 211 -44.73 9.51 -15.94
N ASP A 212 -45.21 8.30 -15.79
CA ASP A 212 -44.73 7.36 -14.78
C ASP A 212 -43.91 6.28 -15.46
N ILE A 213 -42.77 5.92 -14.85
CA ILE A 213 -41.99 4.75 -15.22
C ILE A 213 -41.87 3.80 -14.04
N LYS A 214 -41.84 2.50 -14.34
CA LYS A 214 -41.64 1.47 -13.33
C LYS A 214 -40.29 0.82 -13.54
N VAL A 215 -39.50 0.77 -12.47
CA VAL A 215 -38.15 0.20 -12.49
C VAL A 215 -37.91 -0.64 -11.23
N SER A 216 -37.08 -1.66 -11.35
CA SER A 216 -36.71 -2.51 -10.23
C SER A 216 -35.29 -2.16 -9.78
N PHE A 217 -35.13 -2.00 -8.49
CA PHE A 217 -33.77 -1.84 -7.91
C PHE A 217 -33.01 -3.18 -8.03
N PRO A 218 -31.72 -3.18 -8.34
CA PRO A 218 -30.88 -4.37 -8.28
C PRO A 218 -30.90 -5.02 -6.89
N GLU A 219 -30.68 -6.34 -6.83
CA GLU A 219 -30.64 -7.08 -5.55
C GLU A 219 -29.45 -6.66 -4.66
N ASP A 220 -28.36 -6.20 -5.28
CA ASP A 220 -27.12 -5.72 -4.65
C ASP A 220 -27.13 -4.20 -4.38
N TYR A 221 -28.30 -3.55 -4.48
CA TYR A 221 -28.39 -2.11 -4.23
C TYR A 221 -28.02 -1.75 -2.80
N GLY A 222 -27.16 -0.75 -2.63
CA GLY A 222 -26.58 -0.37 -1.34
C GLY A 222 -27.57 -0.03 -0.22
N HIS A 223 -28.83 0.29 -0.56
CA HIS A 223 -29.91 0.53 0.41
C HIS A 223 -30.78 -0.74 0.55
N LYS A 224 -30.61 -1.47 1.64
CA LYS A 224 -31.31 -2.74 1.91
C LYS A 224 -32.85 -2.66 1.84
N ASP A 225 -33.41 -1.50 2.16
CA ASP A 225 -34.88 -1.28 2.12
C ASP A 225 -35.44 -1.13 0.69
N LEU A 226 -34.55 -0.88 -0.31
CA LEU A 226 -34.92 -0.68 -1.71
C LEU A 226 -34.48 -1.85 -2.60
N ALA A 227 -33.46 -2.62 -2.20
CA ALA A 227 -32.91 -3.74 -2.97
C ALA A 227 -34.01 -4.74 -3.38
N GLY A 228 -34.03 -5.09 -4.69
CA GLY A 228 -34.98 -6.03 -5.28
C GLY A 228 -36.42 -5.54 -5.39
N LYS A 229 -36.75 -4.31 -4.99
CA LYS A 229 -38.11 -3.79 -5.02
C LYS A 229 -38.42 -3.01 -6.29
N GLU A 230 -39.68 -3.08 -6.74
CA GLU A 230 -40.22 -2.26 -7.83
C GLU A 230 -40.61 -0.87 -7.29
N ALA A 231 -40.14 0.17 -7.96
CA ALA A 231 -40.50 1.55 -7.65
C ALA A 231 -41.11 2.24 -8.89
N THR A 232 -42.06 3.13 -8.63
CA THR A 232 -42.65 3.99 -9.67
C THR A 232 -42.09 5.37 -9.55
N PHE A 233 -41.52 5.92 -10.63
CA PHE A 233 -41.03 7.29 -10.69
C PHE A 233 -41.94 8.14 -11.55
N LYS A 234 -42.43 9.24 -10.98
CA LYS A 234 -43.10 10.31 -11.72
C LYS A 234 -42.05 11.26 -12.25
N ILE A 235 -42.02 11.42 -13.57
CA ILE A 235 -40.98 12.21 -14.25
C ILE A 235 -41.64 13.35 -15.02
N THR A 236 -41.03 14.53 -14.92
CA THR A 236 -41.37 15.69 -15.75
C THR A 236 -40.08 16.19 -16.44
N ILE A 237 -40.08 16.17 -17.75
CA ILE A 237 -38.92 16.66 -18.54
C ILE A 237 -39.07 18.15 -18.69
N LYS A 238 -38.04 18.90 -18.26
CA LYS A 238 -38.00 20.39 -18.39
C LYS A 238 -37.34 20.81 -19.67
N LYS A 239 -36.24 20.14 -20.03
CA LYS A 239 -35.46 20.45 -21.24
C LYS A 239 -34.97 19.16 -21.87
N ILE A 240 -34.85 19.17 -23.17
CA ILE A 240 -34.19 18.13 -23.97
C ILE A 240 -33.09 18.82 -24.78
N MET A 241 -31.90 18.27 -24.72
CA MET A 241 -30.74 18.76 -25.45
C MET A 241 -30.12 17.62 -26.26
N GLU A 242 -29.99 17.85 -27.59
CA GLU A 242 -29.30 16.94 -28.47
C GLU A 242 -27.81 17.25 -28.46
N GLY A 243 -26.98 16.21 -28.24
CA GLY A 243 -25.53 16.35 -28.25
C GLY A 243 -24.98 16.29 -29.65
N LYS A 244 -24.33 17.35 -30.12
CA LYS A 244 -23.61 17.38 -31.39
C LYS A 244 -22.13 17.18 -31.12
N LEU A 245 -21.53 16.19 -31.80
CA LEU A 245 -20.08 15.99 -31.75
C LEU A 245 -19.37 17.21 -32.38
N PRO A 246 -18.38 17.81 -31.71
CA PRO A 246 -17.58 18.86 -32.29
C PRO A 246 -16.86 18.39 -33.55
N ALA A 247 -16.70 19.28 -34.53
CA ALA A 247 -15.89 18.98 -35.71
C ALA A 247 -14.42 18.75 -35.28
N LEU A 248 -13.72 17.87 -36.00
CA LEU A 248 -12.27 17.70 -35.84
C LEU A 248 -11.54 18.80 -36.64
N ASP A 249 -11.47 19.99 -36.06
CA ASP A 249 -10.87 21.17 -36.66
C ASP A 249 -9.87 21.84 -35.68
N GLU A 250 -9.31 22.96 -36.11
CA GLU A 250 -8.36 23.72 -35.29
C GLU A 250 -8.98 24.18 -33.96
N ALA A 251 -10.28 24.57 -33.97
CA ALA A 251 -10.97 24.99 -32.76
C ALA A 251 -11.11 23.86 -31.73
N PHE A 252 -11.26 22.61 -32.19
CA PHE A 252 -11.24 21.45 -31.31
C PHE A 252 -9.85 21.23 -30.70
N ALA A 253 -8.78 21.35 -31.51
CA ALA A 253 -7.41 21.21 -31.01
C ALA A 253 -7.03 22.32 -30.01
N GLU A 254 -7.50 23.54 -30.20
CA GLU A 254 -7.28 24.65 -29.27
C GLU A 254 -7.86 24.40 -27.87
N LYS A 255 -8.97 23.66 -27.75
CA LYS A 255 -9.52 23.26 -26.43
C LYS A 255 -8.53 22.43 -25.60
N PHE A 256 -7.56 21.79 -26.23
CA PHE A 256 -6.48 21.00 -25.60
C PHE A 256 -5.14 21.75 -25.57
N ASN A 257 -5.17 23.09 -25.69
CA ASN A 257 -3.98 23.95 -25.69
C ASN A 257 -3.02 23.74 -26.88
N ILE A 258 -3.47 23.12 -27.95
CA ILE A 258 -2.70 22.97 -29.20
C ILE A 258 -2.83 24.28 -29.97
N LYS A 259 -1.77 25.08 -30.01
CA LYS A 259 -1.74 26.40 -30.64
C LYS A 259 -1.33 26.35 -32.12
N GLU A 260 -0.57 25.34 -32.51
CA GLU A 260 -0.02 25.18 -33.86
C GLU A 260 -0.13 23.72 -34.34
N GLY A 261 -0.36 23.53 -35.64
CA GLY A 261 -0.43 22.21 -36.27
C GLY A 261 -1.78 21.50 -36.15
N GLY A 262 -2.79 22.13 -35.50
CA GLY A 262 -4.18 21.66 -35.49
C GLY A 262 -4.35 20.20 -35.03
N ILE A 263 -5.20 19.45 -35.73
CA ILE A 263 -5.55 18.06 -35.37
C ILE A 263 -4.35 17.10 -35.44
N GLU A 264 -3.42 17.32 -36.36
CA GLU A 264 -2.24 16.44 -36.47
C GLU A 264 -1.34 16.54 -35.24
N SER A 265 -1.16 17.77 -34.71
CA SER A 265 -0.43 17.96 -33.45
C SER A 265 -1.18 17.34 -32.26
N LEU A 266 -2.52 17.50 -32.21
CA LEU A 266 -3.34 16.85 -31.18
C LEU A 266 -3.20 15.32 -31.23
N LYS A 267 -3.26 14.70 -32.42
CA LYS A 267 -3.05 13.25 -32.59
C LYS A 267 -1.70 12.82 -32.11
N LYS A 268 -0.66 13.59 -32.41
CA LYS A 268 0.69 13.31 -31.97
C LYS A 268 0.80 13.35 -30.45
N ASP A 269 0.28 14.40 -29.81
CA ASP A 269 0.31 14.56 -28.36
C ASP A 269 -0.47 13.46 -27.64
N ILE A 270 -1.66 13.09 -28.17
CA ILE A 270 -2.45 11.96 -27.65
C ILE A 270 -1.64 10.66 -27.76
N ARG A 271 -1.03 10.38 -28.91
CA ARG A 271 -0.21 9.18 -29.12
C ARG A 271 0.95 9.11 -28.13
N GLU A 272 1.68 10.21 -27.95
CA GLU A 272 2.80 10.28 -27.04
C GLU A 272 2.37 10.08 -25.57
N ASN A 273 1.22 10.64 -25.17
CA ASN A 273 0.66 10.45 -23.86
C ASN A 273 0.23 8.99 -23.63
N MET A 274 -0.50 8.42 -24.60
CA MET A 274 -0.93 7.02 -24.56
C MET A 274 0.27 6.06 -24.53
N ALA A 275 1.32 6.36 -25.32
CA ALA A 275 2.53 5.53 -25.35
C ALA A 275 3.25 5.54 -24.00
N ARG A 276 3.41 6.73 -23.36
CA ARG A 276 4.00 6.83 -22.01
C ARG A 276 3.19 6.08 -20.95
N GLU A 277 1.87 6.17 -21.02
CA GLU A 277 1.01 5.46 -20.08
C GLU A 277 1.04 3.95 -20.32
N LEU A 278 1.00 3.51 -21.57
CA LEU A 278 1.11 2.10 -21.96
C LEU A 278 2.44 1.50 -21.50
N GLU A 279 3.55 2.20 -21.76
CA GLU A 279 4.88 1.79 -21.33
C GLU A 279 4.93 1.59 -19.81
N ARG A 280 4.37 2.54 -19.06
CA ARG A 280 4.31 2.43 -17.60
C ARG A 280 3.51 1.22 -17.14
N ARG A 281 2.32 0.95 -17.76
CA ARG A 281 1.49 -0.21 -17.42
C ARG A 281 2.17 -1.52 -17.79
N VAL A 282 2.73 -1.61 -19.00
CA VAL A 282 3.47 -2.80 -19.47
C VAL A 282 4.66 -3.10 -18.54
N ASN A 283 5.45 -2.08 -18.19
CA ASN A 283 6.59 -2.26 -17.29
C ASN A 283 6.16 -2.74 -15.91
N MET A 284 5.08 -2.20 -15.35
CA MET A 284 4.54 -2.65 -14.07
C MET A 284 4.07 -4.10 -14.13
N MET A 285 3.31 -4.48 -15.14
CA MET A 285 2.82 -5.85 -15.32
C MET A 285 3.97 -6.84 -15.56
N ASN A 286 4.97 -6.44 -16.34
CA ASN A 286 6.13 -7.29 -16.62
C ASN A 286 7.00 -7.48 -15.39
N ARG A 287 7.16 -6.44 -14.57
CA ARG A 287 7.85 -6.53 -13.28
C ARG A 287 7.13 -7.52 -12.35
N GLU A 288 5.83 -7.42 -12.21
CA GLU A 288 5.06 -8.38 -11.40
C GLU A 288 5.24 -9.82 -11.88
N LYS A 289 5.19 -10.05 -13.20
CA LYS A 289 5.42 -11.38 -13.78
C LYS A 289 6.83 -11.92 -13.52
N LEU A 290 7.85 -11.07 -13.58
CA LEU A 290 9.23 -11.45 -13.24
C LEU A 290 9.33 -11.87 -11.77
N PHE A 291 8.74 -11.09 -10.87
CA PHE A 291 8.75 -11.37 -9.44
C PHE A 291 7.95 -12.63 -9.09
N ASP A 292 6.77 -12.80 -9.68
CA ASP A 292 5.99 -14.04 -9.52
C ASP A 292 6.74 -15.27 -10.01
N SER A 293 7.44 -15.14 -11.14
CA SER A 293 8.26 -16.21 -11.68
C SER A 293 9.44 -16.53 -10.75
N LEU A 294 10.09 -15.50 -10.19
CA LEU A 294 11.18 -15.69 -9.23
C LEU A 294 10.68 -16.38 -7.95
N MET A 295 9.53 -15.96 -7.42
CA MET A 295 8.92 -16.59 -6.25
C MET A 295 8.53 -18.05 -6.51
N SER A 296 8.04 -18.35 -7.72
CA SER A 296 7.59 -19.71 -8.08
C SER A 296 8.70 -20.75 -8.08
N VAL A 297 9.94 -20.35 -8.33
CA VAL A 297 11.11 -21.26 -8.33
C VAL A 297 11.90 -21.22 -7.01
N ASN A 298 11.60 -20.28 -6.13
CA ASN A 298 12.26 -20.11 -4.83
C ASN A 298 11.26 -20.25 -3.69
N HIS A 299 11.15 -21.45 -3.13
CA HIS A 299 10.31 -21.68 -1.96
C HIS A 299 11.12 -21.46 -0.69
N VAL A 300 10.80 -20.40 0.03
CA VAL A 300 11.48 -20.00 1.27
C VAL A 300 10.50 -20.07 2.42
N GLU A 301 10.93 -20.62 3.55
CA GLU A 301 10.15 -20.56 4.79
C GLU A 301 10.14 -19.14 5.31
N LEU A 302 8.94 -18.59 5.53
CA LEU A 302 8.77 -17.18 5.89
C LEU A 302 8.64 -17.02 7.41
N PRO A 303 9.49 -16.19 8.05
CA PRO A 303 9.34 -15.90 9.47
C PRO A 303 8.01 -15.22 9.77
N ILE A 304 7.24 -15.76 10.72
CA ILE A 304 5.94 -15.21 11.15
C ILE A 304 6.13 -13.80 11.70
N ALA A 305 7.22 -13.56 12.41
CA ALA A 305 7.56 -12.24 12.94
C ALA A 305 7.66 -11.15 11.86
N LEU A 306 8.19 -11.49 10.66
CA LEU A 306 8.22 -10.56 9.53
C LEU A 306 6.84 -10.37 8.91
N ILE A 307 6.06 -11.45 8.79
CA ILE A 307 4.68 -11.37 8.28
C ILE A 307 3.83 -10.48 9.20
N ASP A 308 3.93 -10.66 10.51
CA ASP A 308 3.18 -9.87 11.49
C ASP A 308 3.54 -8.38 11.40
N LYS A 309 4.82 -8.07 11.28
CA LYS A 309 5.30 -6.70 11.10
C LYS A 309 4.76 -6.08 9.81
N GLU A 310 4.77 -6.83 8.71
CA GLU A 310 4.26 -6.35 7.42
C GLU A 310 2.75 -6.15 7.45
N ILE A 311 2.00 -7.02 8.16
CA ILE A 311 0.55 -6.83 8.37
C ILE A 311 0.27 -5.51 9.10
N GLU A 312 1.03 -5.18 10.14
CA GLU A 312 0.86 -3.91 10.85
C GLU A 312 1.17 -2.71 9.94
N HIS A 313 2.19 -2.80 9.08
CA HIS A 313 2.44 -1.79 8.05
C HIS A 313 1.26 -1.63 7.09
N LEU A 314 0.73 -2.73 6.56
CA LEU A 314 -0.40 -2.70 5.64
C LEU A 314 -1.68 -2.14 6.28
N LYS A 315 -1.94 -2.45 7.54
CA LYS A 315 -3.05 -1.86 8.31
C LYS A 315 -2.90 -0.35 8.45
N HIS A 316 -1.70 0.11 8.75
CA HIS A 316 -1.38 1.52 8.89
C HIS A 316 -1.56 2.26 7.54
N ASP A 317 -1.05 1.70 6.44
CA ASP A 317 -1.22 2.25 5.10
C ASP A 317 -2.70 2.34 4.70
N MET A 318 -3.48 1.29 5.00
CA MET A 318 -4.92 1.28 4.74
C MET A 318 -5.64 2.35 5.55
N TYR A 319 -5.28 2.51 6.82
CA TYR A 319 -5.84 3.54 7.67
C TYR A 319 -5.59 4.94 7.09
N HIS A 320 -4.34 5.26 6.73
CA HIS A 320 -3.99 6.54 6.12
C HIS A 320 -4.73 6.81 4.81
N ARG A 321 -4.94 5.78 4.00
CA ARG A 321 -5.69 5.88 2.75
C ARG A 321 -7.17 6.19 2.96
N LEU A 322 -7.77 5.63 4.02
CA LEU A 322 -9.21 5.79 4.31
C LEU A 322 -9.52 7.10 5.07
N PHE A 323 -8.64 7.52 5.97
CA PHE A 323 -8.92 8.60 6.93
C PHE A 323 -8.01 9.83 6.78
N GLY A 324 -7.01 9.80 5.87
CA GLY A 324 -6.07 10.90 5.64
C GLY A 324 -4.91 10.95 6.65
N HIS A 325 -3.99 11.94 6.46
CA HIS A 325 -2.75 12.02 7.22
C HIS A 325 -2.86 12.76 8.59
N GLU A 326 -4.04 13.25 8.97
CA GLU A 326 -4.21 13.93 10.26
C GLU A 326 -4.43 12.90 11.39
N HIS A 327 -3.35 12.28 11.85
CA HIS A 327 -3.34 11.49 13.06
C HIS A 327 -2.90 12.33 14.26
N LYS A 328 -3.70 12.27 15.31
CA LYS A 328 -3.20 12.52 16.67
C LYS A 328 -2.73 11.17 17.21
N ASP A 329 -1.52 11.14 17.76
CA ASP A 329 -0.84 9.93 18.27
C ASP A 329 -1.65 9.05 19.24
N ASP A 330 -2.86 9.48 19.64
CA ASP A 330 -3.76 8.80 20.57
C ASP A 330 -4.98 8.12 19.91
N GLU A 331 -5.17 8.20 18.60
CA GLU A 331 -6.30 7.52 17.92
C GLU A 331 -5.96 6.07 17.62
N LYS A 332 -6.75 5.15 18.20
CA LYS A 332 -6.61 3.72 17.92
C LYS A 332 -6.99 3.43 16.47
N ILE A 333 -6.05 2.86 15.72
CA ILE A 333 -6.31 2.29 14.40
C ILE A 333 -7.46 1.27 14.54
N PRO A 334 -8.51 1.30 13.69
CA PRO A 334 -9.54 0.28 13.68
C PRO A 334 -8.92 -1.11 13.58
N ASP A 335 -9.48 -2.07 14.31
CA ASP A 335 -9.01 -3.45 14.28
C ASP A 335 -9.45 -4.11 12.96
N PHE A 336 -8.59 -3.96 11.95
CA PHE A 336 -8.80 -4.64 10.67
C PHE A 336 -8.46 -6.13 10.81
N PRO A 337 -9.31 -7.04 10.29
CA PRO A 337 -9.04 -8.47 10.30
C PRO A 337 -7.69 -8.80 9.64
N ARG A 338 -6.88 -9.64 10.31
CA ARG A 338 -5.56 -10.08 9.84
C ARG A 338 -5.62 -10.70 8.44
N GLU A 339 -6.66 -11.48 8.20
CA GLU A 339 -6.87 -12.26 6.98
C GLU A 339 -6.91 -11.40 5.71
N LEU A 340 -7.30 -10.12 5.84
CA LEU A 340 -7.34 -9.18 4.72
C LEU A 340 -5.94 -8.84 4.17
N PHE A 341 -4.90 -8.97 5.00
CA PHE A 341 -3.54 -8.54 4.68
C PHE A 341 -2.55 -9.69 4.57
N GLU A 342 -2.89 -10.87 5.09
CA GLU A 342 -1.96 -11.97 5.28
C GLU A 342 -1.29 -12.42 3.99
N GLU A 343 -2.06 -12.61 2.92
CA GLU A 343 -1.50 -13.05 1.63
C GLU A 343 -0.60 -11.98 1.00
N GLN A 344 -0.98 -10.72 1.10
CA GLN A 344 -0.16 -9.61 0.62
C GLN A 344 1.12 -9.45 1.45
N ALA A 345 1.03 -9.62 2.77
CA ALA A 345 2.18 -9.57 3.67
C ALA A 345 3.15 -10.72 3.37
N LYS A 346 2.67 -11.95 3.23
CA LYS A 346 3.48 -13.10 2.84
C LYS A 346 4.21 -12.85 1.52
N ARG A 347 3.51 -12.34 0.52
CA ARG A 347 4.09 -12.00 -0.79
C ARG A 347 5.20 -10.96 -0.64
N ARG A 348 4.98 -9.87 0.10
CA ARG A 348 5.98 -8.81 0.31
C ARG A 348 7.20 -9.31 1.09
N VAL A 349 6.99 -10.07 2.16
CA VAL A 349 8.08 -10.67 2.94
C VAL A 349 8.90 -11.63 2.08
N HIS A 350 8.24 -12.49 1.31
CA HIS A 350 8.92 -13.42 0.40
C HIS A 350 9.78 -12.68 -0.62
N LEU A 351 9.22 -11.68 -1.31
CA LEU A 351 9.97 -10.85 -2.26
C LEU A 351 11.14 -10.12 -1.60
N GLY A 352 10.93 -9.55 -0.41
CA GLY A 352 11.99 -8.85 0.33
C GLY A 352 13.17 -9.77 0.66
N LEU A 353 12.90 -11.02 1.07
CA LEU A 353 13.94 -12.02 1.33
C LEU A 353 14.68 -12.41 0.04
N LEU A 354 13.95 -12.63 -1.06
CA LEU A 354 14.55 -12.95 -2.36
C LEU A 354 15.41 -11.79 -2.87
N PHE A 355 14.94 -10.55 -2.76
CA PHE A 355 15.70 -9.38 -3.16
C PHE A 355 16.98 -9.20 -2.36
N ALA A 356 16.90 -9.35 -1.03
CA ALA A 356 18.08 -9.25 -0.18
C ALA A 356 19.17 -10.26 -0.59
N GLU A 357 18.79 -11.51 -0.86
CA GLU A 357 19.74 -12.54 -1.28
C GLU A 357 20.21 -12.35 -2.73
N TYR A 358 19.33 -11.83 -3.62
CA TYR A 358 19.69 -11.49 -5.00
C TYR A 358 20.71 -10.36 -5.06
N VAL A 359 20.47 -9.28 -4.30
CA VAL A 359 21.40 -8.14 -4.14
C VAL A 359 22.75 -8.62 -3.62
N LYS A 360 22.76 -9.45 -2.61
CA LYS A 360 23.98 -10.01 -2.00
C LYS A 360 24.75 -10.90 -2.99
N LYS A 361 24.06 -11.80 -3.71
CA LYS A 361 24.67 -12.71 -4.68
C LYS A 361 25.32 -11.99 -5.84
N HIS A 362 24.67 -10.95 -6.36
CA HIS A 362 25.12 -10.19 -7.53
C HIS A 362 25.89 -8.89 -7.16
N GLU A 363 26.14 -8.65 -5.88
CA GLU A 363 26.84 -7.46 -5.36
C GLU A 363 26.24 -6.14 -5.91
N ILE A 364 24.88 -6.10 -6.02
CA ILE A 364 24.18 -4.92 -6.58
C ILE A 364 24.26 -3.78 -5.57
N VAL A 365 24.75 -2.63 -6.04
CA VAL A 365 24.84 -1.40 -5.25
C VAL A 365 24.03 -0.32 -5.95
N ALA A 366 23.33 0.50 -5.18
CA ALA A 366 22.55 1.61 -5.73
C ALA A 366 23.44 2.53 -6.58
N ASP A 367 23.02 2.74 -7.83
CA ASP A 367 23.70 3.63 -8.76
C ASP A 367 23.24 5.07 -8.51
N ASN A 368 24.15 5.94 -8.10
CA ASN A 368 23.87 7.34 -7.80
C ASN A 368 23.29 8.10 -9.00
N ASP A 369 23.71 7.77 -10.22
CA ASP A 369 23.20 8.42 -11.42
C ASP A 369 21.73 8.01 -11.66
N LYS A 370 21.39 6.74 -11.43
CA LYS A 370 20.00 6.24 -11.48
C LYS A 370 19.14 6.85 -10.37
N VAL A 371 19.68 7.01 -9.16
CA VAL A 371 18.99 7.66 -8.04
C VAL A 371 18.68 9.12 -8.38
N ASN A 372 19.64 9.88 -8.89
CA ASN A 372 19.41 11.25 -9.30
C ASN A 372 18.42 11.35 -10.47
N ALA A 373 18.50 10.46 -11.45
CA ALA A 373 17.55 10.41 -12.56
C ALA A 373 16.13 10.10 -12.09
N MET A 374 15.96 9.25 -11.07
CA MET A 374 14.66 8.96 -10.46
C MET A 374 14.11 10.19 -9.72
N ILE A 375 14.95 10.90 -8.96
CA ILE A 375 14.57 12.17 -8.30
C ILE A 375 14.16 13.20 -9.35
N ASP A 376 14.91 13.34 -10.45
CA ASP A 376 14.59 14.25 -11.55
C ASP A 376 13.25 13.91 -12.21
N LYS A 377 12.97 12.62 -12.39
CA LYS A 377 11.70 12.14 -12.91
C LYS A 377 10.53 12.53 -12.00
N PHE A 378 10.67 12.35 -10.68
CA PHE A 378 9.66 12.77 -9.71
C PHE A 378 9.51 14.30 -9.71
N ALA A 379 10.61 15.03 -9.70
CA ALA A 379 10.61 16.48 -9.68
C ALA A 379 9.96 17.10 -10.93
N SER A 380 10.11 16.46 -12.10
CA SER A 380 9.55 16.97 -13.35
C SER A 380 8.01 17.08 -13.38
N ALA A 381 7.33 16.38 -12.47
CA ALA A 381 5.86 16.42 -12.35
C ALA A 381 5.36 17.56 -11.43
N TYR A 382 6.26 18.31 -10.79
CA TYR A 382 5.91 19.36 -9.84
C TYR A 382 6.18 20.77 -10.40
N GLU A 383 5.46 21.76 -9.87
CA GLU A 383 5.63 23.17 -10.26
C GLU A 383 7.03 23.74 -9.89
N SER A 384 7.63 23.21 -8.81
CA SER A 384 8.94 23.62 -8.31
C SER A 384 9.90 22.43 -8.24
N PRO A 385 10.47 21.97 -9.37
CA PRO A 385 11.35 20.80 -9.41
C PRO A 385 12.57 20.90 -8.50
N ASP A 386 13.18 22.08 -8.39
CA ASP A 386 14.39 22.30 -7.59
C ASP A 386 14.11 22.19 -6.08
N GLU A 387 12.92 22.61 -5.60
CA GLU A 387 12.54 22.46 -4.21
C GLU A 387 12.36 20.98 -3.83
N LEU A 388 11.76 20.20 -4.72
CA LEU A 388 11.58 18.77 -4.47
C LEU A 388 12.93 18.02 -4.47
N ARG A 389 13.86 18.37 -5.38
CA ARG A 389 15.23 17.83 -5.35
C ARG A 389 15.92 18.13 -4.03
N ALA A 390 15.87 19.40 -3.59
CA ALA A 390 16.44 19.81 -2.32
C ALA A 390 15.81 19.07 -1.13
N TRP A 391 14.51 18.82 -1.17
CA TRP A 391 13.79 18.07 -0.13
C TRP A 391 14.30 16.62 -0.02
N TYR A 392 14.43 15.91 -1.14
CA TYR A 392 15.00 14.55 -1.14
C TYR A 392 16.43 14.54 -0.61
N GLN A 393 17.28 15.49 -1.04
CA GLN A 393 18.68 15.58 -0.63
C GLN A 393 18.87 16.05 0.81
N SER A 394 17.85 16.62 1.45
CA SER A 394 17.91 17.15 2.82
C SER A 394 17.92 16.07 3.91
N SER A 395 17.43 14.87 3.62
CA SER A 395 17.29 13.78 4.58
C SER A 395 17.84 12.46 4.03
N LYS A 396 18.60 11.76 4.88
CA LYS A 396 19.06 10.40 4.55
C LYS A 396 17.90 9.41 4.41
N GLU A 397 16.79 9.65 5.13
CA GLU A 397 15.60 8.80 5.06
C GLU A 397 14.92 8.94 3.70
N HIS A 398 14.71 10.18 3.23
CA HIS A 398 14.14 10.43 1.90
C HIS A 398 15.01 9.86 0.78
N MET A 399 16.35 9.99 0.90
CA MET A 399 17.27 9.38 -0.06
C MET A 399 17.17 7.86 -0.05
N ALA A 400 17.10 7.24 1.14
CA ALA A 400 17.01 5.79 1.27
C ALA A 400 15.73 5.22 0.62
N GLU A 401 14.63 5.96 0.64
CA GLU A 401 13.39 5.57 -0.06
C GLU A 401 13.61 5.51 -1.59
N VAL A 402 14.26 6.52 -2.16
CA VAL A 402 14.55 6.53 -3.60
C VAL A 402 15.60 5.49 -3.97
N GLU A 403 16.62 5.31 -3.12
CA GLU A 403 17.62 4.26 -3.31
C GLU A 403 16.99 2.87 -3.31
N ALA A 404 16.02 2.61 -2.42
CA ALA A 404 15.29 1.34 -2.38
C ALA A 404 14.50 1.09 -3.67
N LEU A 405 13.82 2.10 -4.22
CA LEU A 405 13.12 2.01 -5.50
C LEU A 405 14.07 1.72 -6.67
N VAL A 406 15.21 2.42 -6.70
CA VAL A 406 16.23 2.20 -7.74
C VAL A 406 16.85 0.81 -7.62
N MET A 407 17.10 0.35 -6.39
CA MET A 407 17.59 -1.01 -6.15
C MET A 407 16.59 -2.07 -6.64
N GLU A 408 15.30 -1.85 -6.38
CA GLU A 408 14.23 -2.74 -6.88
C GLU A 408 14.21 -2.77 -8.42
N ASP A 409 14.34 -1.60 -9.08
CA ASP A 409 14.45 -1.51 -10.53
C ASP A 409 15.68 -2.26 -11.05
N MET A 410 16.84 -2.07 -10.41
CA MET A 410 18.09 -2.75 -10.82
C MET A 410 18.02 -4.27 -10.63
N VAL A 411 17.37 -4.74 -9.57
CA VAL A 411 17.12 -6.16 -9.34
C VAL A 411 16.19 -6.73 -10.42
N ALA A 412 15.10 -6.00 -10.74
CA ALA A 412 14.18 -6.41 -11.81
C ALA A 412 14.88 -6.49 -13.17
N ASP A 413 15.69 -5.48 -13.52
CA ASP A 413 16.49 -5.46 -14.75
C ASP A 413 17.43 -6.67 -14.79
N LYS A 414 18.13 -6.96 -13.69
CA LYS A 414 19.07 -8.08 -13.60
C LYS A 414 18.36 -9.44 -13.72
N ILE A 415 17.20 -9.60 -13.07
CA ILE A 415 16.36 -10.79 -13.20
C ILE A 415 15.93 -10.97 -14.68
N ALA A 416 15.56 -9.88 -15.35
CA ALA A 416 15.17 -9.93 -16.76
C ALA A 416 16.33 -10.29 -17.69
N GLU A 417 17.56 -9.82 -17.43
CA GLU A 417 18.77 -10.20 -18.17
C GLU A 417 19.07 -11.69 -18.03
N ASP A 418 18.90 -12.26 -16.85
CA ASP A 418 19.20 -13.66 -16.54
C ASP A 418 18.07 -14.62 -16.96
N ALA A 419 16.86 -14.09 -17.25
CA ALA A 419 15.68 -14.88 -17.60
C ALA A 419 15.59 -15.17 -19.11
N LYS A 420 14.97 -16.30 -19.44
CA LYS A 420 14.62 -16.63 -20.85
C LYS A 420 13.28 -15.98 -21.21
N LEU A 421 13.33 -14.74 -21.70
CA LEU A 421 12.14 -13.97 -22.00
C LEU A 421 11.42 -14.44 -23.26
N LYS A 422 10.10 -14.51 -23.20
CA LYS A 422 9.18 -14.62 -24.32
C LYS A 422 8.20 -13.47 -24.27
N TYR A 423 7.86 -12.88 -25.41
CA TYR A 423 6.94 -11.76 -25.48
C TYR A 423 5.60 -12.20 -26.08
N LYS A 424 4.52 -11.76 -25.43
CA LYS A 424 3.15 -11.92 -25.90
C LYS A 424 2.58 -10.56 -26.25
N ASN A 425 2.16 -10.38 -27.50
CA ASN A 425 1.49 -9.16 -27.91
C ASN A 425 0.10 -9.08 -27.28
N MET A 426 -0.22 -7.92 -26.73
CA MET A 426 -1.54 -7.58 -26.20
C MET A 426 -2.02 -6.27 -26.83
N ASP A 427 -3.34 -6.16 -27.02
CA ASP A 427 -3.94 -4.93 -27.50
C ASP A 427 -3.90 -3.85 -26.41
N TYR A 428 -3.87 -2.58 -26.82
CA TYR A 428 -3.81 -1.42 -25.89
C TYR A 428 -4.88 -1.47 -24.80
N ASP A 429 -6.13 -1.80 -25.14
CA ASP A 429 -7.25 -1.85 -24.19
C ASP A 429 -7.20 -3.07 -23.26
N SER A 430 -6.31 -4.04 -23.50
CA SER A 430 -6.15 -5.27 -22.71
C SER A 430 -5.00 -5.18 -21.71
N VAL A 431 -4.18 -4.13 -21.77
CA VAL A 431 -3.10 -3.76 -20.86
C VAL A 431 -3.62 -2.70 -19.88
#